data_06955d4c0ca54663e3169172f00fd7f7
#
_entry.id   06955d4c0ca54663e3169172f00fd7f7
#
_cell.length_a   1.000
_cell.length_b   1.000
_cell.length_c   1.000
_cell.angle_alpha   90.00
_cell.angle_beta   90.00
_cell.angle_gamma   90.00
#
_symmetry.space_group_name_H-M   'P 1'
#
loop_
_entity.id
_entity.type
_entity.pdbx_description
1 polymer ?
#
loop_
_entity_poly.entity_id
_entity_poly.type
_entity_poly.pdbx_seq_one_letter_code
_entity_poly.pdbx_strand_id
1 'polypeptide(L)'
;MSGRKRIRTAVLSLVSTAAVVLMTSPPAHAVVHNMYTTNNRCGTFAFDSHGEWLTLVDNCSDGLGVIGYYSKAESIHDASVQLTNGSGSYKMWNKSWPEGLLVKFKVCAYYKDGNHRFCSGYEYHRA
;
A
#
# COMPACT_ATOMS: atom_id res chain seq x y z
N MET A 1 77.64 -14.85 42.01
CA MET A 1 77.07 -13.78 41.16
C MET A 1 75.74 -14.34 40.55
N SER A 2 74.59 -13.90 41.02
CA SER A 2 73.35 -14.33 40.48
C SER A 2 72.81 -13.29 39.51
N GLY A 3 72.75 -13.66 38.23
CA GLY A 3 72.13 -12.84 37.20
C GLY A 3 70.68 -13.02 37.19
N ARG A 4 69.87 -12.06 37.65
CA ARG A 4 68.46 -12.05 37.52
C ARG A 4 68.07 -11.63 36.09
N LYS A 5 67.65 -12.61 35.28
CA LYS A 5 67.00 -12.32 33.98
C LYS A 5 65.61 -11.79 34.24
N ARG A 6 65.34 -10.53 33.91
CA ARG A 6 63.99 -9.96 33.91
C ARG A 6 63.30 -10.40 32.63
N ILE A 7 62.26 -11.22 32.80
CA ILE A 7 61.30 -11.58 31.73
C ILE A 7 60.38 -10.38 31.56
N ARG A 8 60.44 -9.72 30.41
CA ARG A 8 59.45 -8.70 30.01
C ARG A 8 58.30 -9.40 29.36
N THR A 9 57.20 -9.48 30.09
CA THR A 9 55.95 -9.97 29.54
C THR A 9 55.34 -8.88 28.65
N ALA A 10 55.34 -9.09 27.34
CA ALA A 10 54.65 -8.23 26.39
C ALA A 10 53.16 -8.63 26.43
N VAL A 11 52.32 -7.72 26.92
CA VAL A 11 50.88 -7.87 26.85
C VAL A 11 50.43 -7.42 25.46
N LEU A 12 50.08 -8.39 24.61
CA LEU A 12 49.39 -8.09 23.35
C LEU A 12 47.94 -7.80 23.68
N SER A 13 47.52 -6.54 23.63
CA SER A 13 46.14 -6.15 23.64
C SER A 13 45.52 -6.40 22.26
N LEU A 14 44.72 -7.42 22.13
CA LEU A 14 43.84 -7.63 20.98
C LEU A 14 42.71 -6.59 21.04
N VAL A 15 42.83 -5.57 20.21
CA VAL A 15 41.71 -4.63 19.96
C VAL A 15 40.74 -5.33 19.01
N SER A 16 39.64 -5.90 19.55
CA SER A 16 38.54 -6.42 18.76
C SER A 16 37.76 -5.24 18.22
N THR A 17 37.98 -4.85 16.98
CA THR A 17 37.13 -3.94 16.24
C THR A 17 35.82 -4.68 15.88
N ALA A 18 34.79 -4.48 16.67
CA ALA A 18 33.45 -4.91 16.31
C ALA A 18 32.98 -4.04 15.13
N ALA A 19 32.97 -4.60 13.92
CA ALA A 19 32.35 -3.98 12.77
C ALA A 19 30.83 -4.01 12.97
N VAL A 20 30.23 -2.87 13.34
CA VAL A 20 28.80 -2.69 13.36
C VAL A 20 28.34 -2.59 11.90
N VAL A 21 27.87 -3.70 11.34
CA VAL A 21 27.21 -3.70 10.04
C VAL A 21 25.84 -3.03 10.25
N LEU A 22 25.76 -1.75 9.94
CA LEU A 22 24.47 -1.05 9.81
C LEU A 22 23.75 -1.66 8.60
N MET A 23 22.88 -2.60 8.85
CA MET A 23 21.93 -3.06 7.83
C MET A 23 20.94 -1.92 7.58
N THR A 24 21.23 -1.11 6.58
CA THR A 24 20.26 -0.17 6.05
C THR A 24 19.19 -0.99 5.33
N SER A 25 18.03 -1.12 5.95
CA SER A 25 16.86 -1.67 5.27
C SER A 25 16.60 -0.81 4.04
N PRO A 26 16.36 -1.40 2.83
CA PRO A 26 15.99 -0.61 1.67
C PRO A 26 14.70 0.16 2.03
N PRO A 27 14.54 1.43 1.56
CA PRO A 27 13.32 2.18 1.81
C PRO A 27 12.15 1.38 1.26
N ALA A 28 11.09 1.23 2.07
CA ALA A 28 9.85 0.62 1.60
C ALA A 28 9.31 1.48 0.46
N HIS A 29 9.32 0.95 -0.78
CA HIS A 29 8.73 1.63 -1.91
C HIS A 29 7.22 1.62 -1.77
N ALA A 30 6.59 2.79 -1.85
CA ALA A 30 5.15 2.91 -1.99
C ALA A 30 4.71 2.17 -3.24
N VAL A 31 3.75 1.25 -3.10
CA VAL A 31 3.18 0.52 -4.23
C VAL A 31 1.75 1.00 -4.41
N VAL A 32 1.48 1.59 -5.57
CA VAL A 32 0.14 2.00 -5.97
C VAL A 32 -0.48 0.92 -6.84
N HIS A 33 -1.63 0.40 -6.40
CA HIS A 33 -2.43 -0.58 -7.12
C HIS A 33 -3.61 0.13 -7.75
N ASN A 34 -3.76 0.00 -9.08
CA ASN A 34 -4.86 0.61 -9.82
C ASN A 34 -5.82 -0.48 -10.33
N MET A 35 -7.08 -0.31 -10.02
CA MET A 35 -8.18 -1.13 -10.54
C MET A 35 -9.05 -0.27 -11.46
N TYR A 36 -9.58 -0.90 -12.50
CA TYR A 36 -10.35 -0.19 -13.52
C TYR A 36 -11.68 -0.86 -13.77
N THR A 37 -12.70 -0.06 -14.05
CA THR A 37 -13.93 -0.58 -14.62
C THR A 37 -13.67 -1.16 -16.02
N THR A 38 -14.47 -2.13 -16.44
CA THR A 38 -14.25 -2.85 -17.71
C THR A 38 -14.75 -2.08 -18.94
N ASN A 39 -15.45 -0.97 -18.76
CA ASN A 39 -15.89 -0.06 -19.83
C ASN A 39 -14.81 0.96 -20.20
N ASN A 40 -13.78 0.54 -20.90
CA ASN A 40 -12.66 1.38 -21.35
C ASN A 40 -11.90 2.09 -20.21
N ARG A 41 -11.85 1.50 -19.02
CA ARG A 41 -11.19 2.08 -17.84
C ARG A 41 -11.75 3.45 -17.43
N CYS A 42 -13.04 3.65 -17.61
CA CYS A 42 -13.70 4.92 -17.28
C CYS A 42 -13.69 5.24 -15.79
N GLY A 43 -13.73 4.23 -14.92
CA GLY A 43 -13.54 4.40 -13.49
C GLY A 43 -12.21 3.80 -13.04
N THR A 44 -11.51 4.52 -12.19
CA THR A 44 -10.26 4.07 -11.55
C THR A 44 -10.41 4.08 -10.05
N PHE A 45 -10.00 3.00 -9.41
CA PHE A 45 -9.88 2.92 -7.96
C PHE A 45 -8.43 2.56 -7.61
N ALA A 46 -7.72 3.49 -7.00
CA ALA A 46 -6.32 3.33 -6.65
C ALA A 46 -6.16 3.13 -5.15
N PHE A 47 -5.27 2.22 -4.77
CA PHE A 47 -4.82 2.01 -3.41
C PHE A 47 -3.31 2.19 -3.31
N ASP A 48 -2.87 3.14 -2.50
CA ASP A 48 -1.48 3.34 -2.13
C ASP A 48 -1.25 2.72 -0.75
N SER A 49 -0.45 1.66 -0.70
CA SER A 49 -0.14 0.95 0.54
C SER A 49 0.76 1.77 1.49
N HIS A 50 1.40 2.81 0.99
CA HIS A 50 2.15 3.74 1.81
C HIS A 50 1.23 4.83 2.39
N GLY A 51 0.76 4.60 3.60
CA GLY A 51 -0.18 5.49 4.29
C GLY A 51 -1.65 5.21 4.02
N GLU A 52 -1.97 4.08 3.37
CA GLU A 52 -3.33 3.55 3.11
C GLU A 52 -4.28 4.58 2.47
N TRP A 53 -3.78 5.27 1.44
CA TRP A 53 -4.57 6.22 0.67
C TRP A 53 -5.39 5.53 -0.40
N LEU A 54 -6.66 5.87 -0.44
CA LEU A 54 -7.61 5.43 -1.46
C LEU A 54 -7.98 6.61 -2.34
N THR A 55 -8.02 6.37 -3.66
CA THR A 55 -8.41 7.38 -4.64
C THR A 55 -9.39 6.78 -5.63
N LEU A 56 -10.53 7.41 -5.80
CA LEU A 56 -11.55 7.06 -6.79
C LEU A 56 -11.63 8.19 -7.82
N VAL A 57 -11.60 7.83 -9.11
CA VAL A 57 -11.60 8.80 -10.23
C VAL A 57 -12.62 8.40 -11.29
N ASP A 58 -13.36 9.37 -11.79
CA ASP A 58 -14.18 9.24 -12.99
C ASP A 58 -13.46 9.89 -14.18
N ASN A 59 -13.09 9.07 -15.16
CA ASN A 59 -12.28 9.49 -16.32
C ASN A 59 -13.09 9.74 -17.59
N CYS A 60 -14.38 9.39 -17.62
CA CYS A 60 -15.19 9.40 -18.85
C CYS A 60 -16.44 10.26 -18.73
N SER A 61 -16.72 11.01 -19.80
CA SER A 61 -17.97 11.75 -19.98
C SER A 61 -19.05 10.82 -20.56
N ASP A 62 -19.43 9.77 -19.84
CA ASP A 62 -20.37 8.73 -20.30
C ASP A 62 -21.73 8.80 -19.60
N GLY A 63 -21.94 9.81 -18.74
CA GLY A 63 -23.16 9.94 -17.94
C GLY A 63 -23.28 8.93 -16.79
N LEU A 64 -22.26 8.10 -16.57
CA LEU A 64 -22.18 7.14 -15.47
C LEU A 64 -21.32 7.70 -14.35
N GLY A 65 -21.63 7.30 -13.12
CA GLY A 65 -20.75 7.51 -11.99
C GLY A 65 -19.79 6.34 -11.81
N VAL A 66 -18.98 6.41 -10.77
CA VAL A 66 -18.06 5.36 -10.35
C VAL A 66 -18.31 5.04 -8.89
N ILE A 67 -18.30 3.77 -8.53
CA ILE A 67 -18.38 3.30 -7.15
C ILE A 67 -17.21 2.38 -6.84
N GLY A 68 -16.49 2.67 -5.77
CA GLY A 68 -15.43 1.83 -5.23
C GLY A 68 -15.91 1.10 -3.98
N TYR A 69 -15.64 -0.20 -3.91
CA TYR A 69 -15.89 -1.03 -2.74
C TYR A 69 -14.59 -1.43 -2.10
N TYR A 70 -14.54 -1.43 -0.79
CA TYR A 70 -13.35 -1.84 -0.04
C TYR A 70 -13.73 -2.40 1.32
N SER A 71 -12.98 -3.41 1.77
CA SER A 71 -13.13 -4.01 3.09
C SER A 71 -11.92 -4.86 3.46
N LYS A 72 -11.89 -5.34 4.70
CA LYS A 72 -10.98 -6.43 5.08
C LYS A 72 -11.32 -7.65 4.23
N ALA A 73 -10.30 -8.43 3.84
CA ALA A 73 -10.49 -9.60 2.96
C ALA A 73 -11.54 -10.60 3.47
N GLU A 74 -11.64 -10.77 4.79
CA GLU A 74 -12.56 -11.70 5.45
C GLU A 74 -13.98 -11.14 5.62
N SER A 75 -14.18 -9.85 5.41
CA SER A 75 -15.50 -9.21 5.61
C SER A 75 -16.48 -9.61 4.52
N ILE A 76 -17.71 -9.88 4.93
CA ILE A 76 -18.86 -10.10 4.00
C ILE A 76 -19.55 -8.79 3.64
N HIS A 77 -19.23 -7.69 4.33
CA HIS A 77 -19.79 -6.37 4.09
C HIS A 77 -18.71 -5.42 3.63
N ASP A 78 -18.91 -4.81 2.48
CA ASP A 78 -18.02 -3.82 1.92
C ASP A 78 -18.47 -2.40 2.29
N ALA A 79 -17.51 -1.53 2.59
CA ALA A 79 -17.74 -0.10 2.53
C ALA A 79 -17.70 0.35 1.07
N SER A 80 -18.35 1.46 0.75
CA SER A 80 -18.37 2.01 -0.60
C SER A 80 -18.23 3.53 -0.62
N VAL A 81 -17.68 4.01 -1.72
CA VAL A 81 -17.57 5.44 -2.05
C VAL A 81 -18.05 5.64 -3.48
N GLN A 82 -18.85 6.68 -3.71
CA GLN A 82 -19.43 6.99 -5.02
C GLN A 82 -18.95 8.34 -5.53
N LEU A 83 -18.76 8.42 -6.86
CA LEU A 83 -18.59 9.66 -7.61
C LEU A 83 -19.74 9.78 -8.60
N THR A 84 -20.50 10.87 -8.52
CA THR A 84 -21.66 11.16 -9.39
C THR A 84 -21.55 12.52 -10.09
N ASN A 85 -20.43 13.23 -9.92
CA ASN A 85 -20.24 14.60 -10.41
C ASN A 85 -19.74 14.68 -11.85
N GLY A 86 -19.58 13.56 -12.55
CA GLY A 86 -19.15 13.51 -13.94
C GLY A 86 -17.63 13.39 -14.11
N SER A 87 -17.21 13.43 -15.37
CA SER A 87 -15.82 13.25 -15.79
C SER A 87 -14.87 14.24 -15.14
N GLY A 88 -13.71 13.74 -14.71
CA GLY A 88 -12.68 14.51 -14.02
C GLY A 88 -12.90 14.65 -12.53
N SER A 89 -14.02 14.20 -11.98
CA SER A 89 -14.23 14.17 -10.53
C SER A 89 -13.36 13.09 -9.87
N TYR A 90 -12.91 13.38 -8.67
CA TYR A 90 -12.15 12.41 -7.86
C TYR A 90 -12.43 12.59 -6.38
N LYS A 91 -12.15 11.55 -5.61
CA LYS A 91 -12.18 11.56 -4.16
C LYS A 91 -10.97 10.81 -3.62
N MET A 92 -10.33 11.36 -2.61
CA MET A 92 -9.17 10.78 -1.94
C MET A 92 -9.43 10.75 -0.44
N TRP A 93 -9.09 9.63 0.21
CA TRP A 93 -9.23 9.49 1.67
C TRP A 93 -8.25 8.45 2.22
N ASN A 94 -7.96 8.54 3.50
CA ASN A 94 -7.07 7.63 4.22
C ASN A 94 -7.86 6.68 5.10
N LYS A 95 -7.41 5.44 5.23
CA LYS A 95 -8.08 4.40 6.04
C LYS A 95 -7.35 4.04 7.33
N SER A 96 -6.08 4.33 7.46
CA SER A 96 -5.28 4.00 8.66
C SER A 96 -5.45 2.55 9.11
N TRP A 97 -5.34 1.61 8.17
CA TRP A 97 -5.40 0.18 8.48
C TRP A 97 -4.10 -0.29 9.14
N PRO A 98 -4.16 -1.35 9.99
CA PRO A 98 -2.94 -1.97 10.51
C PRO A 98 -2.04 -2.47 9.37
N GLU A 99 -0.73 -2.28 9.51
CA GLU A 99 0.27 -2.79 8.58
C GLU A 99 0.09 -4.29 8.33
N GLY A 100 0.16 -4.67 7.05
CA GLY A 100 0.04 -6.06 6.63
C GLY A 100 -1.39 -6.62 6.58
N LEU A 101 -2.40 -5.84 6.96
CA LEU A 101 -3.80 -6.26 6.85
C LEU A 101 -4.14 -6.55 5.38
N LEU A 102 -4.70 -7.74 5.11
CA LEU A 102 -5.19 -8.06 3.79
C LEU A 102 -6.56 -7.39 3.56
N VAL A 103 -6.62 -6.56 2.54
CA VAL A 103 -7.82 -5.80 2.15
C VAL A 103 -8.22 -6.15 0.73
N LYS A 104 -9.50 -6.03 0.40
CA LYS A 104 -10.03 -6.28 -0.94
C LYS A 104 -10.70 -5.04 -1.48
N PHE A 105 -10.62 -4.89 -2.77
CA PHE A 105 -11.13 -3.74 -3.51
C PHE A 105 -11.84 -4.18 -4.78
N LYS A 106 -12.86 -3.42 -5.17
CA LYS A 106 -13.57 -3.57 -6.43
C LYS A 106 -14.06 -2.21 -6.89
N VAL A 107 -14.07 -1.97 -8.18
CA VAL A 107 -14.63 -0.76 -8.79
C VAL A 107 -15.67 -1.13 -9.85
N CYS A 108 -16.77 -0.40 -9.86
CA CYS A 108 -17.85 -0.56 -10.83
C CYS A 108 -18.26 0.80 -11.40
N ALA A 109 -18.85 0.78 -12.60
CA ALA A 109 -19.62 1.91 -13.08
C ALA A 109 -20.96 1.96 -12.33
N TYR A 110 -21.39 3.17 -11.99
CA TYR A 110 -22.61 3.43 -11.24
C TYR A 110 -23.65 4.14 -12.11
N TYR A 111 -24.80 3.52 -12.25
CA TYR A 111 -25.92 4.07 -13.00
C TYR A 111 -26.89 4.80 -12.07
N LYS A 112 -27.58 5.81 -12.60
CA LYS A 112 -28.59 6.58 -11.83
C LYS A 112 -29.73 5.74 -11.29
N ASP A 113 -30.01 4.59 -11.91
CA ASP A 113 -31.03 3.63 -11.45
C ASP A 113 -30.56 2.76 -10.26
N GLY A 114 -29.33 2.98 -9.78
CA GLY A 114 -28.73 2.20 -8.71
C GLY A 114 -28.04 0.92 -9.16
N ASN A 115 -28.06 0.59 -10.46
CA ASN A 115 -27.37 -0.59 -10.97
C ASN A 115 -25.85 -0.37 -11.05
N HIS A 116 -25.11 -1.43 -10.74
CA HIS A 116 -23.65 -1.47 -10.83
C HIS A 116 -23.26 -2.39 -11.97
N ARG A 117 -22.45 -1.89 -12.89
CA ARG A 117 -22.00 -2.64 -14.07
C ARG A 117 -20.52 -2.42 -14.32
N PHE A 118 -19.95 -3.21 -15.22
CA PHE A 118 -18.56 -3.08 -15.62
C PHE A 118 -17.56 -3.16 -14.46
N CYS A 119 -17.82 -4.07 -13.52
CA CYS A 119 -17.01 -4.23 -12.33
C CYS A 119 -15.66 -4.89 -12.64
N SER A 120 -14.62 -4.48 -11.91
CA SER A 120 -13.27 -5.01 -12.02
C SER A 120 -13.10 -6.44 -11.48
N GLY A 121 -14.05 -6.95 -10.71
CA GLY A 121 -13.78 -8.06 -9.81
C GLY A 121 -13.01 -7.60 -8.56
N TYR A 122 -12.85 -8.49 -7.59
CA TYR A 122 -12.08 -8.18 -6.38
C TYR A 122 -10.58 -8.37 -6.61
N GLU A 123 -9.80 -7.39 -6.15
CA GLU A 123 -8.36 -7.49 -5.99
C GLU A 123 -7.99 -7.40 -4.51
N TYR A 124 -6.93 -8.12 -4.13
CA TYR A 124 -6.47 -8.24 -2.75
C TYR A 124 -5.08 -7.66 -2.62
N HIS A 125 -4.91 -6.74 -1.67
CA HIS A 125 -3.65 -6.07 -1.40
C HIS A 125 -3.41 -5.98 0.11
N ARG A 126 -2.14 -5.85 0.50
CA ARG A 126 -1.79 -5.61 1.89
C ARG A 126 -1.64 -4.12 2.16
N ALA A 127 -2.21 -3.70 3.30
CA ALA A 127 -2.05 -2.36 3.84
C ALA A 127 -0.64 -2.14 4.40
#